data_253617edaa5d664974c4b6bcb8d42cbe
#
_entry.id   253617edaa5d664974c4b6bcb8d42cbe
#
_cell.length_a   1.000
_cell.length_b   1.000
_cell.length_c   1.000
_cell.angle_alpha   90.00
_cell.angle_beta   90.00
_cell.angle_gamma   90.00
#
_symmetry.space_group_name_H-M   'P 1'
#
loop_
_entity.id
_entity.type
_entity.pdbx_description
1 polymer ?
#
loop_
_entity_poly.entity_id
_entity_poly.type
_entity_poly.pdbx_seq_one_letter_code
_entity_poly.pdbx_strand_id
1 'polypeptide(L)'
;MLYLSLLVSFYILLLIFLKISKKFQIVDMPNSRKVHDQPIPTIGGLVILLTIFIHLPFIQLPEKFLIIIFASLIILIIGVLDDLYQIGIISRIISQIISCLIVIGSGLSIVDIGDYSMFQEFELGMFGILLTVFSVLCLINAINFIDGIDGLSASMVTISFISLIIFSLLE
;
A
#
# COMPACT_ATOMS: atom_id res chain seq x y z
N MET A 1 -9.02 -21.14 10.08
CA MET A 1 -10.35 -20.61 9.71
C MET A 1 -10.26 -19.15 9.24
N LEU A 2 -9.62 -18.23 9.99
CA LEU A 2 -9.51 -16.80 9.65
C LEU A 2 -8.89 -16.53 8.27
N TYR A 3 -7.75 -17.15 7.96
CA TYR A 3 -7.07 -16.95 6.65
C TYR A 3 -7.93 -17.41 5.47
N LEU A 4 -8.69 -18.49 5.65
CA LEU A 4 -9.60 -18.97 4.62
C LEU A 4 -10.78 -18.00 4.43
N SER A 5 -11.33 -17.44 5.51
CA SER A 5 -12.40 -16.44 5.41
C SER A 5 -11.92 -15.14 4.75
N LEU A 6 -10.66 -14.70 4.99
CA LEU A 6 -10.04 -13.59 4.30
C LEU A 6 -9.97 -13.82 2.79
N LEU A 7 -9.48 -14.98 2.36
CA LEU A 7 -9.38 -15.32 0.94
C LEU A 7 -10.76 -15.39 0.27
N VAL A 8 -11.73 -16.05 0.92
CA VAL A 8 -13.08 -16.19 0.39
C VAL A 8 -13.79 -14.84 0.29
N SER A 9 -13.71 -14.01 1.32
CA SER A 9 -14.32 -12.67 1.31
C SER A 9 -13.67 -11.75 0.29
N PHE A 10 -12.34 -11.78 0.17
CA PHE A 10 -11.61 -11.05 -0.87
C PHE A 10 -12.11 -11.44 -2.26
N TYR A 11 -12.19 -12.73 -2.54
CA TYR A 11 -12.65 -13.21 -3.83
C TYR A 11 -14.10 -12.82 -4.15
N ILE A 12 -14.99 -12.92 -3.16
CA ILE A 12 -16.41 -12.51 -3.31
C ILE A 12 -16.48 -10.99 -3.57
N LEU A 13 -15.77 -10.18 -2.78
CA LEU A 13 -15.74 -8.73 -2.97
C LEU A 13 -15.15 -8.37 -4.33
N LEU A 14 -14.08 -9.04 -4.76
CA LEU A 14 -13.49 -8.82 -6.07
C LEU A 14 -14.51 -9.02 -7.20
N LEU A 15 -15.27 -10.13 -7.18
CA LEU A 15 -16.32 -10.41 -8.18
C LEU A 15 -17.44 -9.38 -8.17
N ILE A 16 -17.86 -8.93 -6.98
CA ILE A 16 -18.88 -7.89 -6.83
C ILE A 16 -18.38 -6.57 -7.40
N PHE A 17 -17.18 -6.13 -6.99
CA PHE A 17 -16.61 -4.86 -7.40
C PHE A 17 -16.21 -4.81 -8.88
N LEU A 18 -15.83 -5.94 -9.47
CA LEU A 18 -15.63 -6.04 -10.94
C LEU A 18 -16.93 -5.75 -11.71
N LYS A 19 -18.08 -6.22 -11.22
CA LYS A 19 -19.38 -5.90 -11.84
C LYS A 19 -19.75 -4.43 -11.65
N ILE A 20 -19.52 -3.90 -10.44
CA ILE A 20 -19.79 -2.50 -10.09
C ILE A 20 -18.92 -1.57 -10.95
N SER A 21 -17.62 -1.84 -11.03
CA SER A 21 -16.67 -1.06 -11.79
C SER A 21 -17.05 -0.95 -13.26
N LYS A 22 -17.44 -2.06 -13.90
CA LYS A 22 -17.91 -2.06 -15.28
C LYS A 22 -19.20 -1.24 -15.45
N LYS A 23 -20.13 -1.32 -14.48
CA LYS A 23 -21.41 -0.59 -14.53
C LYS A 23 -21.23 0.91 -14.36
N PHE A 24 -20.33 1.34 -13.47
CA PHE A 24 -20.10 2.76 -13.16
C PHE A 24 -18.90 3.36 -13.89
N GLN A 25 -18.27 2.59 -14.80
CA GLN A 25 -17.10 3.02 -15.57
C GLN A 25 -15.92 3.48 -14.69
N ILE A 26 -15.76 2.84 -13.51
CA ILE A 26 -14.60 3.04 -12.63
C ILE A 26 -13.45 2.18 -13.20
N VAL A 27 -12.90 2.66 -14.32
CA VAL A 27 -11.89 1.93 -15.08
C VAL A 27 -10.81 2.91 -15.54
N ASP A 28 -9.59 2.42 -15.56
CA ASP A 28 -8.48 3.14 -16.19
C ASP A 28 -8.57 2.99 -17.70
N MET A 29 -8.73 4.12 -18.40
CA MET A 29 -8.87 4.14 -19.85
C MET A 29 -7.52 4.08 -20.54
N PRO A 30 -7.40 3.32 -21.64
CA PRO A 30 -6.19 3.30 -22.45
C PRO A 30 -5.83 4.71 -22.95
N ASN A 31 -4.54 5.04 -22.92
CA ASN A 31 -4.02 6.24 -23.55
C ASN A 31 -2.66 5.95 -24.21
N SER A 32 -2.09 6.92 -24.92
CA SER A 32 -0.84 6.76 -25.68
C SER A 32 0.40 6.39 -24.82
N ARG A 33 0.30 6.47 -23.48
CA ARG A 33 1.38 6.14 -22.54
C ARG A 33 1.19 4.80 -21.86
N LYS A 34 0.01 4.16 -22.02
CA LYS A 34 -0.35 2.92 -21.31
C LYS A 34 -0.24 1.73 -22.24
N VAL A 35 0.20 0.60 -21.71
CA VAL A 35 0.47 -0.63 -22.50
C VAL A 35 -0.82 -1.42 -22.76
N HIS A 36 -1.90 -1.19 -21.99
CA HIS A 36 -3.15 -1.93 -22.13
C HIS A 36 -4.08 -1.31 -23.21
N ASP A 37 -4.70 -2.19 -24.00
CA ASP A 37 -5.62 -1.83 -25.08
C ASP A 37 -7.10 -1.78 -24.64
N GLN A 38 -7.42 -2.27 -23.44
CA GLN A 38 -8.78 -2.34 -22.90
C GLN A 38 -8.87 -1.61 -21.56
N PRO A 39 -10.06 -1.07 -21.20
CA PRO A 39 -10.30 -0.45 -19.91
C PRO A 39 -10.07 -1.45 -18.77
N ILE A 40 -9.19 -1.13 -17.81
CA ILE A 40 -8.86 -1.97 -16.66
C ILE A 40 -9.53 -1.42 -15.40
N PRO A 41 -10.29 -2.26 -14.63
CA PRO A 41 -10.88 -1.83 -13.37
C PRO A 41 -9.83 -1.48 -12.29
N THR A 42 -9.90 -0.27 -11.72
CA THR A 42 -8.97 0.23 -10.69
C THR A 42 -9.51 0.01 -9.27
N ILE A 43 -9.98 -1.19 -9.00
CA ILE A 43 -10.69 -1.52 -7.74
C ILE A 43 -9.85 -2.36 -6.76
N GLY A 44 -8.65 -2.78 -7.16
CA GLY A 44 -7.83 -3.73 -6.38
C GLY A 44 -7.56 -3.25 -4.96
N GLY A 45 -7.05 -2.04 -4.80
CA GLY A 45 -6.76 -1.44 -3.49
C GLY A 45 -8.01 -1.31 -2.62
N LEU A 46 -9.16 -0.94 -3.21
CA LEU A 46 -10.43 -0.82 -2.49
C LEU A 46 -10.89 -2.18 -1.94
N VAL A 47 -10.83 -3.23 -2.76
CA VAL A 47 -11.22 -4.59 -2.36
C VAL A 47 -10.32 -5.12 -1.24
N ILE A 48 -9.00 -4.90 -1.33
CA ILE A 48 -8.05 -5.29 -0.28
C ILE A 48 -8.39 -4.60 1.03
N LEU A 49 -8.56 -3.28 1.01
CA LEU A 49 -8.85 -2.51 2.22
C LEU A 49 -10.20 -2.89 2.84
N LEU A 50 -11.25 -3.05 2.05
CA LEU A 50 -12.55 -3.51 2.54
C LEU A 50 -12.46 -4.91 3.16
N THR A 51 -11.70 -5.81 2.55
CA THR A 51 -11.47 -7.15 3.12
C THR A 51 -10.81 -7.05 4.49
N ILE A 52 -9.80 -6.21 4.63
CA ILE A 52 -9.14 -5.98 5.93
C ILE A 52 -10.13 -5.40 6.93
N PHE A 53 -10.90 -4.38 6.59
CA PHE A 53 -11.88 -3.75 7.49
C PHE A 53 -12.95 -4.72 7.98
N ILE A 54 -13.48 -5.58 7.12
CA ILE A 54 -14.47 -6.60 7.50
C ILE A 54 -13.87 -7.57 8.55
N HIS A 55 -12.58 -7.85 8.47
CA HIS A 55 -11.93 -8.81 9.37
C HIS A 55 -11.27 -8.16 10.60
N LEU A 56 -11.16 -6.83 10.67
CA LEU A 56 -10.57 -6.14 11.83
C LEU A 56 -11.16 -6.58 13.17
N PRO A 57 -12.49 -6.78 13.33
CA PRO A 57 -13.04 -7.21 14.61
C PRO A 57 -12.59 -8.61 15.05
N PHE A 58 -12.09 -9.42 14.13
CA PHE A 58 -11.68 -10.81 14.37
C PHE A 58 -10.15 -10.99 14.47
N ILE A 59 -9.38 -9.91 14.28
CA ILE A 59 -7.93 -9.91 14.29
C ILE A 59 -7.46 -8.99 15.40
N GLN A 60 -6.66 -9.51 16.32
CA GLN A 60 -5.99 -8.69 17.33
C GLN A 60 -4.73 -8.08 16.70
N LEU A 61 -4.82 -6.86 16.22
CA LEU A 61 -3.68 -6.11 15.69
C LEU A 61 -3.15 -5.14 16.74
N PRO A 62 -1.82 -4.98 16.83
CA PRO A 62 -1.23 -3.89 17.60
C PRO A 62 -1.76 -2.52 17.12
N GLU A 63 -1.91 -1.57 18.02
CA GLU A 63 -2.47 -0.23 17.73
C GLU A 63 -1.76 0.47 16.55
N LYS A 64 -0.44 0.34 16.48
CA LYS A 64 0.37 0.92 15.40
C LYS A 64 -0.04 0.40 14.01
N PHE A 65 -0.43 -0.87 13.89
CA PHE A 65 -0.92 -1.43 12.63
C PHE A 65 -2.29 -0.87 12.24
N LEU A 66 -3.15 -0.60 13.20
CA LEU A 66 -4.43 0.08 12.93
C LEU A 66 -4.20 1.47 12.36
N ILE A 67 -3.23 2.21 12.90
CA ILE A 67 -2.87 3.54 12.38
C ILE A 67 -2.37 3.45 10.92
N ILE A 68 -1.55 2.46 10.58
CA ILE A 68 -1.12 2.24 9.19
C ILE A 68 -2.32 1.97 8.28
N ILE A 69 -3.27 1.12 8.70
CA ILE A 69 -4.48 0.81 7.93
C ILE A 69 -5.32 2.07 7.72
N PHE A 70 -5.53 2.89 8.75
CA PHE A 70 -6.27 4.14 8.62
C PHE A 70 -5.52 5.18 7.79
N ALA A 71 -4.19 5.30 7.93
CA ALA A 71 -3.39 6.18 7.10
C ALA A 71 -3.42 5.78 5.61
N SER A 72 -3.48 4.47 5.31
CA SER A 72 -3.59 3.97 3.94
C SER A 72 -4.90 4.35 3.25
N LEU A 73 -5.98 4.63 4.00
CA LEU A 73 -7.24 5.14 3.43
C LEU A 73 -7.05 6.48 2.71
N ILE A 74 -6.19 7.35 3.22
CA ILE A 74 -5.93 8.66 2.60
C ILE A 74 -5.31 8.44 1.22
N ILE A 75 -4.32 7.55 1.12
CA ILE A 75 -3.67 7.22 -0.14
C ILE A 75 -4.66 6.56 -1.11
N LEU A 76 -5.50 5.64 -0.60
CA LEU A 76 -6.52 4.97 -1.41
C LEU A 76 -7.54 5.97 -1.98
N ILE A 77 -8.09 6.85 -1.13
CA ILE A 77 -9.08 7.84 -1.56
C ILE A 77 -8.50 8.74 -2.65
N ILE A 78 -7.29 9.24 -2.43
CA ILE A 78 -6.62 10.10 -3.42
C ILE A 78 -6.27 9.31 -4.69
N GLY A 79 -5.86 8.04 -4.57
CA GLY A 79 -5.62 7.16 -5.71
C GLY A 79 -6.89 6.95 -6.56
N VAL A 80 -8.01 6.65 -5.94
CA VAL A 80 -9.30 6.51 -6.64
C VAL A 80 -9.74 7.83 -7.29
N LEU A 81 -9.56 8.96 -6.61
CA LEU A 81 -9.86 10.27 -7.18
C LEU A 81 -8.94 10.61 -8.36
N ASP A 82 -7.67 10.22 -8.30
CA ASP A 82 -6.74 10.41 -9.42
C ASP A 82 -7.14 9.58 -10.64
N ASP A 83 -7.55 8.34 -10.45
CA ASP A 83 -8.04 7.47 -11.52
C ASP A 83 -9.31 8.03 -12.18
N LEU A 84 -10.21 8.64 -11.40
CA LEU A 84 -11.47 9.20 -11.90
C LEU A 84 -11.33 10.60 -12.49
N TYR A 85 -10.51 11.47 -11.88
CA TYR A 85 -10.47 12.90 -12.16
C TYR A 85 -9.10 13.42 -12.61
N GLN A 86 -8.07 12.57 -12.63
CA GLN A 86 -6.69 12.94 -13.00
C GLN A 86 -6.18 14.14 -12.19
N ILE A 87 -6.26 14.06 -10.87
CA ILE A 87 -5.99 15.18 -9.95
C ILE A 87 -4.52 15.63 -9.89
N GLY A 88 -3.63 14.94 -10.54
CA GLY A 88 -2.25 15.36 -10.72
C GLY A 88 -1.28 14.87 -9.63
N ILE A 89 0.00 14.91 -9.96
CA ILE A 89 1.10 14.32 -9.19
C ILE A 89 1.26 14.94 -7.81
N ILE A 90 1.08 16.26 -7.69
CA ILE A 90 1.29 16.99 -6.43
C ILE A 90 0.33 16.51 -5.34
N SER A 91 -0.95 16.32 -5.68
CA SER A 91 -1.97 15.84 -4.73
C SER A 91 -1.65 14.44 -4.22
N ARG A 92 -1.12 13.56 -5.09
CA ARG A 92 -0.66 12.23 -4.70
C ARG A 92 0.51 12.29 -3.73
N ILE A 93 1.54 13.09 -4.03
CA ILE A 93 2.70 13.25 -3.15
C ILE A 93 2.30 13.82 -1.79
N ILE A 94 1.44 14.84 -1.75
CA ILE A 94 0.95 15.42 -0.50
C ILE A 94 0.21 14.38 0.34
N SER A 95 -0.68 13.58 -0.26
CA SER A 95 -1.41 12.53 0.47
C SER A 95 -0.48 11.46 1.04
N GLN A 96 0.55 11.07 0.30
CA GLN A 96 1.57 10.14 0.75
C GLN A 96 2.36 10.71 1.94
N ILE A 97 2.75 11.99 1.88
CA ILE A 97 3.44 12.67 2.99
C ILE A 97 2.55 12.73 4.22
N ILE A 98 1.29 13.15 4.09
CA ILE A 98 0.35 13.23 5.21
C ILE A 98 0.17 11.84 5.86
N SER A 99 -0.06 10.81 5.05
CA SER A 99 -0.20 9.44 5.56
C SER A 99 1.06 8.96 6.28
N CYS A 100 2.23 9.25 5.73
CA CYS A 100 3.51 8.90 6.35
C CYS A 100 3.70 9.64 7.68
N LEU A 101 3.38 10.93 7.76
CA LEU A 101 3.49 11.72 9.00
C LEU A 101 2.55 11.21 10.10
N ILE A 102 1.35 10.75 9.75
CA ILE A 102 0.42 10.10 10.71
C ILE A 102 1.06 8.83 11.29
N VAL A 103 1.69 8.01 10.46
CA VAL A 103 2.38 6.79 10.89
C VAL A 103 3.60 7.12 11.75
N ILE A 104 4.41 8.11 11.37
CA ILE A 104 5.54 8.59 12.17
C ILE A 104 5.08 9.10 13.53
N GLY A 105 3.96 9.83 13.57
CA GLY A 105 3.36 10.33 14.82
C GLY A 105 2.94 9.22 15.79
N SER A 106 2.74 7.98 15.32
CA SER A 106 2.51 6.79 16.17
C SER A 106 3.81 6.15 16.70
N GLY A 107 4.96 6.74 16.42
CA GLY A 107 6.28 6.23 16.82
C GLY A 107 6.83 5.13 15.89
N LEU A 108 6.34 5.08 14.64
CA LEU A 108 6.90 4.20 13.60
C LEU A 108 7.77 5.04 12.65
N SER A 109 9.07 5.03 12.91
CA SER A 109 10.06 5.67 12.04
C SER A 109 11.35 4.85 12.04
N ILE A 110 12.20 5.08 11.07
CA ILE A 110 13.57 4.52 11.05
C ILE A 110 14.36 5.25 12.13
N VAL A 111 14.73 4.54 13.19
CA VAL A 111 15.43 5.13 14.36
C VAL A 111 16.93 5.01 14.18
N ASP A 112 17.39 3.89 13.63
CA ASP A 112 18.80 3.57 13.42
C ASP A 112 19.00 2.83 12.08
N ILE A 113 20.24 2.60 11.69
CA ILE A 113 20.61 1.89 10.45
C ILE A 113 21.06 0.46 10.74
N GLY A 114 20.89 -0.01 11.97
CA GLY A 114 21.36 -1.31 12.43
C GLY A 114 22.73 -1.27 13.07
N ASP A 115 23.06 -2.36 13.74
CA ASP A 115 24.29 -2.51 14.50
C ASP A 115 25.39 -3.10 13.60
N TYR A 116 26.19 -2.23 12.99
CA TYR A 116 27.37 -2.65 12.23
C TYR A 116 28.57 -2.62 13.18
N SER A 117 29.31 -3.71 13.27
CA SER A 117 30.46 -3.94 14.17
C SER A 117 31.57 -2.86 14.14
N MET A 118 31.52 -1.90 13.22
CA MET A 118 32.43 -0.76 13.12
C MET A 118 31.85 0.56 13.65
N PHE A 119 30.55 0.66 13.84
CA PHE A 119 29.89 1.88 14.32
C PHE A 119 28.96 1.49 15.46
N GLN A 120 29.18 2.09 16.63
CA GLN A 120 28.19 2.03 17.72
C GLN A 120 26.84 2.52 17.21
N GLU A 121 25.75 2.06 17.81
CA GLU A 121 24.37 2.44 17.48
C GLU A 121 24.29 3.92 17.07
N PHE A 122 24.09 4.16 15.78
CA PHE A 122 23.98 5.53 15.26
C PHE A 122 22.51 5.90 15.21
N GLU A 123 22.05 6.55 16.27
CA GLU A 123 20.70 7.10 16.31
C GLU A 123 20.54 8.23 15.28
N LEU A 124 19.62 8.05 14.36
CA LEU A 124 19.36 9.00 13.29
C LEU A 124 18.62 10.26 13.75
N GLY A 125 17.96 10.23 14.91
CA GLY A 125 17.20 11.36 15.42
C GLY A 125 16.24 11.96 14.36
N MET A 126 16.36 13.27 14.11
CA MET A 126 15.54 13.97 13.11
C MET A 126 15.77 13.47 11.67
N PHE A 127 16.97 13.01 11.35
CA PHE A 127 17.28 12.42 10.04
C PHE A 127 16.48 11.12 9.80
N GLY A 128 16.17 10.35 10.83
CA GLY A 128 15.34 9.16 10.73
C GLY A 128 13.93 9.47 10.22
N ILE A 129 13.35 10.58 10.65
CA ILE A 129 12.04 11.04 10.16
C ILE A 129 12.12 11.35 8.65
N LEU A 130 13.11 12.14 8.24
CA LEU A 130 13.31 12.48 6.82
C LEU A 130 13.57 11.25 5.97
N LEU A 131 14.40 10.32 6.46
CA LEU A 131 14.69 9.06 5.79
C LEU A 131 13.44 8.20 5.67
N THR A 132 12.60 8.13 6.71
CA THR A 132 11.33 7.41 6.68
C THR A 132 10.39 7.97 5.62
N VAL A 133 10.18 9.29 5.60
CA VAL A 133 9.33 9.94 4.58
C VAL A 133 9.86 9.65 3.18
N PHE A 134 11.16 9.86 2.95
CA PHE A 134 11.78 9.63 1.66
C PHE A 134 11.64 8.17 1.21
N SER A 135 11.93 7.21 2.08
CA SER A 135 11.86 5.77 1.79
C SER A 135 10.43 5.33 1.45
N VAL A 136 9.44 5.79 2.22
CA VAL A 136 8.03 5.47 1.97
C VAL A 136 7.56 6.06 0.63
N LEU A 137 7.89 7.33 0.36
CA LEU A 137 7.54 7.94 -0.92
C LEU A 137 8.20 7.22 -2.09
N CYS A 138 9.49 6.93 -1.99
CA CYS A 138 10.21 6.18 -3.02
C CYS A 138 9.58 4.82 -3.26
N LEU A 139 9.25 4.06 -2.20
CA LEU A 139 8.68 2.73 -2.32
C LEU A 139 7.29 2.75 -2.96
N ILE A 140 6.38 3.63 -2.52
CA ILE A 140 5.04 3.76 -3.08
C ILE A 140 5.11 4.10 -4.57
N ASN A 141 5.94 5.08 -4.94
CA ASN A 141 6.05 5.49 -6.34
C ASN A 141 6.79 4.45 -7.19
N ALA A 142 7.80 3.76 -6.66
CA ALA A 142 8.48 2.68 -7.37
C ALA A 142 7.52 1.51 -7.69
N ILE A 143 6.70 1.08 -6.71
CA ILE A 143 5.69 0.04 -6.93
C ILE A 143 4.67 0.50 -7.99
N ASN A 144 4.24 1.76 -7.94
CA ASN A 144 3.31 2.32 -8.93
C ASN A 144 3.91 2.34 -10.34
N PHE A 145 5.21 2.62 -10.49
CA PHE A 145 5.89 2.55 -11.80
C PHE A 145 6.01 1.12 -12.33
N ILE A 146 6.28 0.16 -11.45
CA ILE A 146 6.43 -1.27 -11.81
C ILE A 146 5.08 -1.88 -12.20
N ASP A 147 3.97 -1.32 -11.71
CA ASP A 147 2.60 -1.82 -11.97
C ASP A 147 2.14 -1.66 -13.44
N GLY A 148 2.95 -1.01 -14.27
CA GLY A 148 2.73 -0.94 -15.72
C GLY A 148 2.96 -2.25 -16.48
N ILE A 149 3.46 -3.30 -15.85
CA ILE A 149 3.71 -4.62 -16.46
C ILE A 149 2.90 -5.68 -15.71
N ASP A 150 2.08 -6.43 -16.44
CA ASP A 150 1.16 -7.43 -15.87
C ASP A 150 1.88 -8.43 -14.94
N GLY A 151 1.43 -8.46 -13.69
CA GLY A 151 1.91 -9.38 -12.66
C GLY A 151 3.28 -9.03 -12.05
N LEU A 152 4.01 -8.03 -12.54
CA LEU A 152 5.34 -7.70 -12.03
C LEU A 152 5.27 -7.10 -10.63
N SER A 153 4.41 -6.10 -10.40
CA SER A 153 4.22 -5.50 -9.07
C SER A 153 3.73 -6.53 -8.05
N ALA A 154 2.74 -7.35 -8.42
CA ALA A 154 2.22 -8.41 -7.57
C ALA A 154 3.29 -9.44 -7.21
N SER A 155 4.14 -9.83 -8.16
CA SER A 155 5.25 -10.76 -7.93
C SER A 155 6.28 -10.17 -6.97
N MET A 156 6.70 -8.92 -7.19
CA MET A 156 7.68 -8.22 -6.34
C MET A 156 7.16 -8.10 -4.89
N VAL A 157 5.93 -7.66 -4.71
CA VAL A 157 5.30 -7.55 -3.39
C VAL A 157 5.18 -8.91 -2.71
N THR A 158 4.76 -9.95 -3.45
CA THR A 158 4.66 -11.31 -2.92
C THR A 158 6.01 -11.84 -2.45
N ILE A 159 7.07 -11.70 -3.26
CA ILE A 159 8.43 -12.12 -2.89
C ILE A 159 8.91 -11.37 -1.66
N SER A 160 8.66 -10.06 -1.57
CA SER A 160 9.03 -9.24 -0.42
C SER A 160 8.34 -9.72 0.86
N PHE A 161 7.04 -9.99 0.82
CA PHE A 161 6.31 -10.53 1.98
C PHE A 161 6.79 -11.93 2.38
N ILE A 162 7.04 -12.82 1.41
CA ILE A 162 7.59 -14.15 1.70
C ILE A 162 8.95 -14.02 2.38
N SER A 163 9.81 -13.14 1.88
CA SER A 163 11.13 -12.89 2.47
C SER A 163 11.03 -12.38 3.91
N LEU A 164 10.12 -11.45 4.19
CA LEU A 164 9.88 -10.93 5.55
C LEU A 164 9.35 -12.02 6.49
N ILE A 165 8.45 -12.89 6.00
CA ILE A 165 7.93 -14.03 6.79
C ILE A 165 9.06 -14.99 7.14
N ILE A 166 9.89 -15.36 6.15
CA ILE A 166 11.03 -16.26 6.39
C ILE A 166 11.98 -15.64 7.39
N PHE A 167 12.32 -14.36 7.24
CA PHE A 167 13.21 -13.66 8.17
C PHE A 167 12.64 -13.66 9.60
N SER A 168 11.35 -13.34 9.77
CA SER A 168 10.65 -13.36 11.06
C SER A 168 10.56 -14.75 11.71
N LEU A 169 10.72 -15.84 10.95
CA LEU A 169 10.72 -17.20 11.49
C LEU A 169 12.13 -17.68 11.91
N LEU A 170 13.17 -16.96 11.45
CA LEU A 170 14.57 -17.27 11.75
C LEU A 170 15.12 -16.52 12.97
N GLU A 171 14.45 -15.44 13.41
CA GLU A 171 14.68 -14.73 14.67
C GLU A 171 13.95 -15.39 15.85
#